data_936ededbddbdc18c4160526f4ecff832
#
_entry.id   936ededbddbdc18c4160526f4ecff832
#
_cell.length_a   1.000
_cell.length_b   1.000
_cell.length_c   1.000
_cell.angle_alpha   90.00
_cell.angle_beta   90.00
_cell.angle_gamma   90.00
#
_symmetry.space_group_name_H-M   'P 1'
#
loop_
_entity.id
_entity.type
_entity.pdbx_description
1 polymer ?
#
loop_
_entity_poly.entity_id
_entity_poly.type
_entity_poly.pdbx_seq_one_letter_code
_entity_poly.pdbx_strand_id
1 'polypeptide(L)'
;EPWSNVDTLEIDFVAHMKHLSNAGYNILAYDLRNHGNSGAANGGICGIGRYEWRDVVGAQQYVQNHPKLNTMKVALYNRCTGGNAAYEAMYRHPELFEEVKCFFGPLTVSMTALMTSFAGLMGLDNYMELMDLEQVKLGGFTNGEMRPQDYAHAVKVPYFMAQVVDDVWTDNPKDAQEIFDNIGSEEKELFWIEGTNRRFDGYNYFGLNPEKMVAFFDRYMK
;
A
#
# COMPACT_ATOMS: atom_id res chain seq x y z
N GLU A 1 -18.50 11.78 16.09
CA GLU A 1 -17.36 10.99 16.58
C GLU A 1 -16.38 10.71 15.42
N PRO A 2 -15.05 10.74 15.65
CA PRO A 2 -14.06 10.60 14.57
C PRO A 2 -14.13 9.24 13.86
N TRP A 3 -14.74 8.24 14.48
CA TRP A 3 -14.88 6.89 13.95
C TRP A 3 -16.27 6.58 13.38
N SER A 4 -17.24 7.48 13.46
CA SER A 4 -18.61 7.24 12.95
C SER A 4 -18.66 6.95 11.46
N ASN A 5 -17.63 7.32 10.72
CA ASN A 5 -17.50 7.06 9.28
C ASN A 5 -16.95 5.66 8.94
N VAL A 6 -16.54 4.85 9.93
CA VAL A 6 -15.98 3.50 9.71
C VAL A 6 -16.93 2.38 10.08
N ASP A 7 -17.96 2.64 10.89
CA ASP A 7 -18.86 1.63 11.42
C ASP A 7 -19.73 0.91 10.38
N THR A 8 -19.86 1.48 9.19
CA THR A 8 -20.67 0.94 8.08
C THR A 8 -19.84 0.68 6.82
N LEU A 9 -18.52 0.71 6.93
CA LEU A 9 -17.66 0.62 5.78
C LEU A 9 -17.29 -0.83 5.47
N GLU A 10 -17.65 -1.27 4.29
CA GLU A 10 -17.14 -2.50 3.69
C GLU A 10 -16.06 -2.16 2.66
N ILE A 11 -14.87 -2.78 2.80
CA ILE A 11 -13.82 -2.70 1.79
C ILE A 11 -13.95 -3.92 0.89
N ASP A 12 -14.46 -3.72 -0.32
CA ASP A 12 -14.64 -4.79 -1.29
C ASP A 12 -13.37 -5.03 -2.12
N PHE A 13 -12.50 -5.90 -1.60
CA PHE A 13 -11.32 -6.32 -2.35
C PHE A 13 -11.64 -7.20 -3.55
N VAL A 14 -12.76 -7.93 -3.51
CA VAL A 14 -13.14 -8.89 -4.56
C VAL A 14 -13.52 -8.17 -5.85
N ALA A 15 -14.14 -7.01 -5.77
CA ALA A 15 -14.52 -6.22 -6.95
C ALA A 15 -13.30 -5.91 -7.86
N HIS A 16 -12.18 -5.50 -7.27
CA HIS A 16 -10.94 -5.23 -8.01
C HIS A 16 -10.41 -6.50 -8.69
N MET A 17 -10.35 -7.61 -7.94
CA MET A 17 -9.88 -8.91 -8.45
C MET A 17 -10.78 -9.40 -9.58
N LYS A 18 -12.09 -9.20 -9.47
CA LYS A 18 -13.06 -9.57 -10.51
C LYS A 18 -12.80 -8.83 -11.82
N HIS A 19 -12.56 -7.51 -11.77
CA HIS A 19 -12.28 -6.72 -12.96
C HIS A 19 -10.98 -7.16 -13.64
N LEU A 20 -9.92 -7.38 -12.88
CA LEU A 20 -8.65 -7.88 -13.40
C LEU A 20 -8.77 -9.29 -13.96
N SER A 21 -9.48 -10.19 -13.27
CA SER A 21 -9.75 -11.55 -13.78
C SER A 21 -10.55 -11.53 -15.07
N ASN A 22 -11.57 -10.68 -15.17
CA ASN A 22 -12.35 -10.52 -16.41
C ASN A 22 -11.51 -9.94 -17.57
N ALA A 23 -10.48 -9.14 -17.26
CA ALA A 23 -9.51 -8.64 -18.24
C ALA A 23 -8.47 -9.71 -18.67
N GLY A 24 -8.51 -10.92 -18.09
CA GLY A 24 -7.67 -12.06 -18.46
C GLY A 24 -6.46 -12.27 -17.57
N TYR A 25 -6.35 -11.59 -16.43
CA TYR A 25 -5.25 -11.75 -15.49
C TYR A 25 -5.51 -12.88 -14.48
N ASN A 26 -4.47 -13.63 -14.16
CA ASN A 26 -4.47 -14.49 -12.98
C ASN A 26 -4.18 -13.64 -11.74
N ILE A 27 -4.85 -13.96 -10.64
CA ILE A 27 -4.71 -13.20 -9.39
C ILE A 27 -4.12 -14.10 -8.31
N LEU A 28 -3.00 -13.67 -7.73
CA LEU A 28 -2.47 -14.21 -6.50
C LEU A 28 -2.77 -13.21 -5.38
N ALA A 29 -3.67 -13.55 -4.48
CA ALA A 29 -3.99 -12.77 -3.29
C ALA A 29 -3.57 -13.54 -2.04
N TYR A 30 -3.09 -12.82 -1.02
CA TYR A 30 -2.68 -13.40 0.25
C TYR A 30 -2.91 -12.40 1.39
N ASP A 31 -3.14 -12.94 2.56
CA ASP A 31 -3.19 -12.15 3.79
C ASP A 31 -1.77 -11.85 4.29
N LEU A 32 -1.48 -10.61 4.61
CA LEU A 32 -0.25 -10.25 5.30
C LEU A 32 -0.21 -10.90 6.70
N ARG A 33 0.99 -11.06 7.28
CA ARG A 33 1.13 -11.52 8.66
C ARG A 33 0.21 -10.76 9.61
N ASN A 34 -0.27 -11.41 10.63
CA ASN A 34 -1.22 -10.86 11.62
C ASN A 34 -2.61 -10.49 11.06
N HIS A 35 -2.92 -10.80 9.80
CA HIS A 35 -4.21 -10.50 9.17
C HIS A 35 -4.86 -11.77 8.62
N GLY A 36 -6.19 -11.77 8.57
CA GLY A 36 -6.99 -12.82 7.95
C GLY A 36 -6.63 -14.22 8.46
N ASN A 37 -6.27 -15.12 7.53
CA ASN A 37 -5.88 -16.50 7.82
C ASN A 37 -4.37 -16.69 7.98
N SER A 38 -3.57 -15.65 7.81
CA SER A 38 -2.11 -15.71 8.01
C SER A 38 -1.74 -15.83 9.48
N GLY A 39 -0.63 -16.51 9.75
CA GLY A 39 -0.13 -16.73 11.09
C GLY A 39 0.27 -15.44 11.82
N ALA A 40 0.18 -15.48 13.15
CA ALA A 40 0.68 -14.40 14.00
C ALA A 40 2.21 -14.35 13.96
N ALA A 41 2.74 -13.14 13.88
CA ALA A 41 4.17 -12.86 13.88
C ALA A 41 4.47 -11.55 14.64
N ASN A 42 5.69 -11.38 15.09
CA ASN A 42 6.16 -10.13 15.71
C ASN A 42 5.26 -9.66 16.88
N GLY A 43 4.79 -10.59 17.71
CA GLY A 43 3.90 -10.27 18.83
C GLY A 43 2.51 -9.77 18.43
N GLY A 44 2.07 -10.00 17.18
CA GLY A 44 0.80 -9.51 16.66
C GLY A 44 0.85 -8.04 16.20
N ILE A 45 2.05 -7.44 16.12
CA ILE A 45 2.22 -6.04 15.75
C ILE A 45 2.22 -5.87 14.22
N CYS A 46 1.39 -4.95 13.75
CA CYS A 46 1.41 -4.49 12.36
C CYS A 46 2.46 -3.37 12.22
N GLY A 47 3.41 -3.55 11.32
CA GLY A 47 4.52 -2.62 11.11
C GLY A 47 4.28 -1.61 9.99
N ILE A 48 3.11 -1.61 9.36
CA ILE A 48 2.76 -0.74 8.22
C ILE A 48 3.85 -0.74 7.12
N GLY A 49 4.37 -1.94 6.84
CA GLY A 49 5.46 -2.17 5.88
C GLY A 49 6.74 -2.71 6.51
N ARG A 50 7.12 -2.24 7.73
CA ARG A 50 8.38 -2.58 8.44
C ARG A 50 8.57 -4.08 8.72
N TYR A 51 7.50 -4.84 8.80
CA TYR A 51 7.54 -6.28 8.96
C TYR A 51 6.99 -7.01 7.74
N GLU A 52 5.97 -6.43 7.11
CA GLU A 52 5.16 -7.01 6.05
C GLU A 52 5.90 -7.10 4.71
N TRP A 53 7.04 -6.40 4.54
CA TRP A 53 7.87 -6.55 3.34
C TRP A 53 8.33 -8.00 3.10
N ARG A 54 8.48 -8.79 4.18
CA ARG A 54 8.85 -10.21 4.09
C ARG A 54 7.75 -11.05 3.43
N ASP A 55 6.50 -10.65 3.60
CA ASP A 55 5.35 -11.33 3.00
C ASP A 55 5.30 -11.07 1.50
N VAL A 56 5.64 -9.84 1.09
CA VAL A 56 5.79 -9.49 -0.33
C VAL A 56 6.94 -10.26 -0.97
N VAL A 57 8.08 -10.36 -0.31
CA VAL A 57 9.22 -11.18 -0.75
C VAL A 57 8.81 -12.65 -0.85
N GLY A 58 8.13 -13.19 0.16
CA GLY A 58 7.64 -14.57 0.14
C GLY A 58 6.69 -14.86 -1.01
N ALA A 59 5.76 -13.94 -1.29
CA ALA A 59 4.84 -14.07 -2.42
C ALA A 59 5.58 -14.03 -3.77
N GLN A 60 6.56 -13.14 -3.92
CA GLN A 60 7.37 -13.06 -5.13
C GLN A 60 8.21 -14.32 -5.34
N GLN A 61 8.85 -14.82 -4.28
CA GLN A 61 9.59 -16.10 -4.33
C GLN A 61 8.68 -17.28 -4.64
N TYR A 62 7.45 -17.29 -4.12
CA TYR A 62 6.46 -18.32 -4.46
C TYR A 62 6.18 -18.33 -5.95
N VAL A 63 5.93 -17.18 -6.56
CA VAL A 63 5.69 -17.05 -8.00
C VAL A 63 6.91 -17.55 -8.80
N GLN A 64 8.10 -17.09 -8.45
CA GLN A 64 9.35 -17.46 -9.15
C GLN A 64 9.68 -18.96 -9.06
N ASN A 65 9.35 -19.61 -7.95
CA ASN A 65 9.62 -21.03 -7.74
C ASN A 65 8.47 -21.95 -8.17
N HIS A 66 7.30 -21.40 -8.50
CA HIS A 66 6.14 -22.20 -8.88
C HIS A 66 6.23 -22.63 -10.36
N PRO A 67 6.13 -23.93 -10.70
CA PRO A 67 6.42 -24.46 -12.04
C PRO A 67 5.51 -23.93 -13.16
N LYS A 68 4.35 -23.36 -12.81
CA LYS A 68 3.42 -22.76 -13.79
C LYS A 68 3.45 -21.23 -13.80
N LEU A 69 3.84 -20.59 -12.69
CA LEU A 69 3.77 -19.13 -12.55
C LEU A 69 5.08 -18.46 -12.95
N ASN A 70 6.21 -19.16 -12.83
CA ASN A 70 7.54 -18.61 -13.10
C ASN A 70 7.79 -18.20 -14.57
N THR A 71 6.90 -18.58 -15.47
CA THR A 71 6.93 -18.18 -16.89
C THR A 71 5.98 -17.04 -17.23
N MET A 72 5.17 -16.60 -16.26
CA MET A 72 4.17 -15.56 -16.47
C MET A 72 4.76 -14.18 -16.18
N LYS A 73 4.28 -13.16 -16.91
CA LYS A 73 4.53 -11.78 -16.53
C LYS A 73 3.91 -11.49 -15.17
N VAL A 74 4.60 -10.73 -14.33
CA VAL A 74 4.15 -10.35 -12.99
C VAL A 74 3.96 -8.84 -12.92
N ALA A 75 2.87 -8.42 -12.31
CA ALA A 75 2.63 -7.04 -11.89
C ALA A 75 2.20 -7.00 -10.45
N LEU A 76 2.42 -5.89 -9.76
CA LEU A 76 2.02 -5.70 -8.38
C LEU A 76 0.77 -4.83 -8.30
N TYR A 77 -0.15 -5.22 -7.43
CA TYR A 77 -1.27 -4.41 -6.97
C TYR A 77 -1.28 -4.41 -5.44
N ASN A 78 -0.71 -3.39 -4.83
CA ASN A 78 -0.56 -3.32 -3.39
C ASN A 78 -1.11 -1.99 -2.86
N ARG A 79 -2.01 -2.05 -1.88
CA ARG A 79 -2.66 -0.88 -1.28
C ARG A 79 -2.14 -0.59 0.12
N CYS A 80 -2.09 0.70 0.50
CA CYS A 80 -1.79 1.15 1.86
C CYS A 80 -0.57 0.42 2.44
N THR A 81 -0.74 -0.30 3.55
CA THR A 81 0.29 -1.14 4.17
C THR A 81 0.96 -2.09 3.18
N GLY A 82 0.20 -2.68 2.25
CA GLY A 82 0.76 -3.51 1.19
C GLY A 82 1.68 -2.73 0.24
N GLY A 83 1.33 -1.49 -0.08
CA GLY A 83 2.18 -0.58 -0.88
C GLY A 83 3.47 -0.25 -0.15
N ASN A 84 3.39 0.15 1.12
CA ASN A 84 4.56 0.42 1.95
C ASN A 84 5.47 -0.82 2.04
N ALA A 85 4.88 -2.00 2.24
CA ALA A 85 5.60 -3.27 2.29
C ALA A 85 6.31 -3.60 0.97
N ALA A 86 5.67 -3.29 -0.17
CA ALA A 86 6.26 -3.52 -1.48
C ALA A 86 7.46 -2.60 -1.74
N TYR A 87 7.41 -1.33 -1.32
CA TYR A 87 8.55 -0.42 -1.45
C TYR A 87 9.76 -0.92 -0.64
N GLU A 88 9.55 -1.29 0.62
CA GLU A 88 10.62 -1.83 1.45
C GLU A 88 11.14 -3.17 0.92
N ALA A 89 10.27 -4.04 0.38
CA ALA A 89 10.67 -5.29 -0.27
C ALA A 89 11.56 -5.04 -1.49
N MET A 90 11.18 -4.12 -2.37
CA MET A 90 11.98 -3.73 -3.55
C MET A 90 13.32 -3.09 -3.16
N TYR A 91 13.35 -2.32 -2.07
CA TYR A 91 14.58 -1.75 -1.55
C TYR A 91 15.56 -2.81 -1.02
N ARG A 92 15.05 -3.80 -0.29
CA ARG A 92 15.87 -4.84 0.37
C ARG A 92 16.30 -5.95 -0.56
N HIS A 93 15.47 -6.27 -1.54
CA HIS A 93 15.62 -7.40 -2.46
C HIS A 93 15.31 -6.98 -3.91
N PRO A 94 16.00 -5.97 -4.46
CA PRO A 94 15.71 -5.47 -5.80
C PRO A 94 15.78 -6.57 -6.86
N GLU A 95 16.67 -7.54 -6.70
CA GLU A 95 16.86 -8.67 -7.60
C GLU A 95 15.60 -9.53 -7.82
N LEU A 96 14.70 -9.58 -6.82
CA LEU A 96 13.45 -10.34 -6.95
C LEU A 96 12.40 -9.63 -7.79
N PHE A 97 12.55 -8.33 -8.03
CA PHE A 97 11.55 -7.49 -8.69
C PHE A 97 11.96 -7.00 -10.08
N GLU A 98 13.14 -7.39 -10.59
CA GLU A 98 13.65 -6.98 -11.91
C GLU A 98 12.69 -7.33 -13.06
N GLU A 99 11.99 -8.46 -12.96
CA GLU A 99 11.04 -8.93 -13.98
C GLU A 99 9.60 -8.44 -13.76
N VAL A 100 9.33 -7.70 -12.69
CA VAL A 100 8.01 -7.10 -12.47
C VAL A 100 7.77 -6.03 -13.54
N LYS A 101 6.61 -6.08 -14.21
CA LYS A 101 6.32 -5.25 -15.38
C LYS A 101 5.75 -3.87 -15.01
N CYS A 102 4.96 -3.81 -13.93
CA CYS A 102 4.42 -2.55 -13.41
C CYS A 102 3.91 -2.71 -11.97
N PHE A 103 3.67 -1.59 -11.32
CA PHE A 103 3.16 -1.56 -9.95
C PHE A 103 2.03 -0.53 -9.82
N PHE A 104 0.85 -1.01 -9.40
CA PHE A 104 -0.31 -0.21 -9.06
C PHE A 104 -0.42 -0.09 -7.56
N GLY A 105 -0.11 1.10 -7.00
CA GLY A 105 0.09 1.33 -5.57
C GLY A 105 -0.82 2.41 -4.97
N PRO A 106 -2.15 2.18 -4.86
CA PRO A 106 -3.03 3.18 -4.28
C PRO A 106 -2.91 3.28 -2.75
N LEU A 107 -3.09 4.49 -2.23
CA LEU A 107 -3.25 4.81 -0.81
C LEU A 107 -2.06 4.43 0.08
N THR A 108 -0.84 4.41 -0.46
CA THR A 108 0.38 4.38 0.37
C THR A 108 0.41 5.61 1.28
N VAL A 109 0.96 5.48 2.48
CA VAL A 109 0.87 6.53 3.51
C VAL A 109 2.05 6.48 4.46
N SER A 110 2.56 7.63 4.88
CA SER A 110 3.50 7.68 6.00
C SER A 110 2.76 7.50 7.33
N MET A 111 3.35 6.73 8.24
CA MET A 111 2.74 6.52 9.55
C MET A 111 2.71 7.81 10.36
N THR A 112 3.70 8.66 10.21
CA THR A 112 3.72 9.98 10.88
C THR A 112 2.53 10.82 10.45
N ALA A 113 2.22 10.93 9.16
CA ALA A 113 1.06 11.68 8.67
C ALA A 113 -0.24 11.10 9.23
N LEU A 114 -0.39 9.78 9.17
CA LEU A 114 -1.58 9.08 9.69
C LEU A 114 -1.77 9.32 11.19
N MET A 115 -0.72 9.12 11.99
CA MET A 115 -0.80 9.28 13.45
C MET A 115 -0.99 10.73 13.88
N THR A 116 -0.37 11.69 13.18
CA THR A 116 -0.58 13.12 13.44
C THR A 116 -2.03 13.51 13.19
N SER A 117 -2.62 13.07 12.07
CA SER A 117 -4.02 13.34 11.76
C SER A 117 -4.96 12.70 12.79
N PHE A 118 -4.70 11.45 13.20
CA PHE A 118 -5.49 10.82 14.25
C PHE A 118 -5.36 11.49 15.60
N ALA A 119 -4.16 11.89 16.00
CA ALA A 119 -3.93 12.63 17.23
C ALA A 119 -4.71 13.94 17.23
N GLY A 120 -4.67 14.69 16.12
CA GLY A 120 -5.44 15.92 15.96
C GLY A 120 -6.96 15.70 16.06
N LEU A 121 -7.49 14.70 15.37
CA LEU A 121 -8.92 14.33 15.44
C LEU A 121 -9.38 13.93 16.85
N MET A 122 -8.49 13.37 17.65
CA MET A 122 -8.76 12.92 19.02
C MET A 122 -8.40 13.96 20.09
N GLY A 123 -7.81 15.11 19.72
CA GLY A 123 -7.31 16.12 20.66
C GLY A 123 -6.08 15.65 21.45
N LEU A 124 -5.27 14.77 20.86
CA LEU A 124 -4.10 14.14 21.48
C LEU A 124 -2.76 14.64 20.90
N ASP A 125 -2.75 15.80 20.27
CA ASP A 125 -1.54 16.35 19.60
C ASP A 125 -0.34 16.45 20.55
N ASN A 126 -0.58 16.75 21.83
CA ASN A 126 0.47 16.86 22.84
C ASN A 126 1.05 15.50 23.31
N TYR A 127 0.52 14.39 22.81
CA TYR A 127 0.91 13.03 23.22
C TYR A 127 1.72 12.28 22.14
N MET A 128 2.08 12.92 21.04
CA MET A 128 2.81 12.27 19.93
C MET A 128 4.12 11.63 20.38
N GLU A 129 4.89 12.31 21.24
CA GLU A 129 6.14 11.75 21.81
C GLU A 129 5.87 10.50 22.66
N LEU A 130 4.81 10.53 23.47
CA LEU A 130 4.43 9.37 24.28
C LEU A 130 3.94 8.21 23.40
N MET A 131 3.21 8.50 22.33
CA MET A 131 2.77 7.50 21.36
C MET A 131 3.97 6.83 20.67
N ASP A 132 5.00 7.59 20.31
CA ASP A 132 6.25 7.05 19.75
C ASP A 132 7.00 6.17 20.76
N LEU A 133 7.08 6.58 22.04
CA LEU A 133 7.69 5.78 23.09
C LEU A 133 6.97 4.44 23.30
N GLU A 134 5.64 4.43 23.28
CA GLU A 134 4.86 3.21 23.38
C GLU A 134 5.00 2.35 22.10
N GLN A 135 5.04 2.97 20.92
CA GLN A 135 5.29 2.27 19.66
C GLN A 135 6.64 1.56 19.66
N VAL A 136 7.70 2.20 20.17
CA VAL A 136 9.02 1.58 20.32
C VAL A 136 8.99 0.37 21.27
N LYS A 137 8.26 0.47 22.38
CA LYS A 137 8.13 -0.66 23.33
C LYS A 137 7.43 -1.86 22.72
N LEU A 138 6.37 -1.61 21.94
CA LEU A 138 5.54 -2.64 21.33
C LEU A 138 6.15 -3.19 20.06
N GLY A 139 6.59 -2.32 19.16
CA GLY A 139 7.00 -2.63 17.79
C GLY A 139 8.51 -2.57 17.54
N GLY A 140 9.30 -1.98 18.46
CA GLY A 140 10.75 -1.84 18.30
C GLY A 140 11.17 -0.73 17.33
N PHE A 141 10.25 0.15 16.88
CA PHE A 141 10.51 1.26 15.98
C PHE A 141 9.53 2.41 16.23
N THR A 142 9.91 3.63 15.83
CA THR A 142 9.08 4.83 15.92
C THR A 142 8.12 4.96 14.74
N ASN A 143 7.08 5.79 14.86
CA ASN A 143 6.20 6.12 13.72
C ASN A 143 6.99 6.79 12.58
N GLY A 144 8.02 7.57 12.91
CA GLY A 144 8.91 8.21 11.95
C GLY A 144 9.74 7.23 11.11
N GLU A 145 9.94 6.00 11.56
CA GLU A 145 10.63 4.95 10.80
C GLU A 145 9.71 4.18 9.85
N MET A 146 8.39 4.37 9.93
CA MET A 146 7.40 3.79 9.02
C MET A 146 7.08 4.77 7.88
N ARG A 147 8.09 5.12 7.11
CA ARG A 147 8.03 6.10 6.02
C ARG A 147 8.25 5.42 4.66
N PRO A 148 7.22 5.30 3.83
CA PRO A 148 7.40 4.77 2.48
C PRO A 148 8.31 5.66 1.61
N GLN A 149 8.40 6.97 1.89
CA GLN A 149 9.28 7.92 1.22
C GLN A 149 10.74 7.43 1.19
N ASP A 150 11.21 6.81 2.27
CA ASP A 150 12.60 6.37 2.40
C ASP A 150 12.94 5.21 1.47
N TYR A 151 11.95 4.44 1.04
CA TYR A 151 12.10 3.26 0.18
C TYR A 151 11.54 3.45 -1.23
N ALA A 152 10.76 4.52 -1.47
CA ALA A 152 10.06 4.78 -2.73
C ALA A 152 11.01 4.84 -3.94
N HIS A 153 12.25 5.30 -3.75
CA HIS A 153 13.28 5.36 -4.79
C HIS A 153 13.67 3.99 -5.38
N ALA A 154 13.37 2.91 -4.67
CA ALA A 154 13.60 1.54 -5.14
C ALA A 154 12.55 1.06 -6.16
N VAL A 155 11.41 1.73 -6.26
CA VAL A 155 10.39 1.43 -7.29
C VAL A 155 10.88 1.96 -8.63
N LYS A 156 11.39 1.08 -9.49
CA LYS A 156 11.96 1.42 -10.81
C LYS A 156 11.05 1.03 -11.98
N VAL A 157 10.02 0.24 -11.72
CA VAL A 157 9.06 -0.20 -12.73
C VAL A 157 7.99 0.88 -12.96
N PRO A 158 7.27 0.88 -14.10
CA PRO A 158 6.14 1.77 -14.34
C PRO A 158 5.18 1.75 -13.14
N TYR A 159 4.85 2.93 -12.63
CA TYR A 159 4.18 3.07 -11.36
C TYR A 159 2.93 3.95 -11.44
N PHE A 160 1.81 3.47 -10.90
CA PHE A 160 0.59 4.24 -10.74
C PHE A 160 0.26 4.40 -9.26
N MET A 161 0.22 5.64 -8.79
CA MET A 161 -0.22 6.01 -7.45
C MET A 161 -1.60 6.64 -7.50
N ALA A 162 -2.48 6.30 -6.57
CA ALA A 162 -3.74 7.00 -6.37
C ALA A 162 -3.92 7.37 -4.91
N GLN A 163 -4.49 8.56 -4.67
CA GLN A 163 -4.72 9.08 -3.32
C GLN A 163 -6.02 9.87 -3.27
N VAL A 164 -6.70 9.86 -2.13
CA VAL A 164 -7.81 10.78 -1.87
C VAL A 164 -7.23 12.15 -1.54
N VAL A 165 -7.59 13.17 -2.31
CA VAL A 165 -6.99 14.51 -2.17
C VAL A 165 -7.31 15.14 -0.81
N ASP A 166 -8.56 15.03 -0.37
CA ASP A 166 -9.06 15.61 0.89
C ASP A 166 -9.08 14.59 2.04
N ASP A 167 -8.21 13.57 2.01
CA ASP A 167 -8.15 12.50 3.01
C ASP A 167 -7.90 13.05 4.41
N VAL A 168 -8.90 12.95 5.29
CA VAL A 168 -8.81 13.48 6.67
C VAL A 168 -7.86 12.70 7.58
N TRP A 169 -7.37 11.53 7.13
CA TRP A 169 -6.45 10.70 7.89
C TRP A 169 -4.98 10.91 7.53
N THR A 170 -4.70 11.81 6.58
CA THR A 170 -3.34 12.09 6.10
C THR A 170 -3.12 13.59 5.94
N ASP A 171 -1.91 14.00 5.64
CA ASP A 171 -1.56 15.39 5.30
C ASP A 171 -1.51 15.56 3.75
N ASN A 172 -2.58 15.09 3.06
CA ASN A 172 -2.67 15.25 1.61
C ASN A 172 -3.02 16.71 1.23
N PRO A 173 -2.50 17.21 0.10
CA PRO A 173 -1.70 16.47 -0.89
C PRO A 173 -0.21 16.29 -0.54
N LYS A 174 0.27 16.87 0.56
CA LYS A 174 1.71 16.95 0.89
C LYS A 174 2.35 15.57 1.09
N ASP A 175 1.76 14.69 1.93
CA ASP A 175 2.32 13.35 2.19
C ASP A 175 2.41 12.51 0.92
N ALA A 176 1.32 12.48 0.14
CA ALA A 176 1.28 11.75 -1.11
C ALA A 176 2.24 12.29 -2.16
N GLN A 177 2.38 13.61 -2.26
CA GLN A 177 3.31 14.24 -3.20
C GLN A 177 4.76 13.92 -2.83
N GLU A 178 5.11 13.98 -1.54
CA GLU A 178 6.45 13.61 -1.07
C GLU A 178 6.77 12.15 -1.40
N ILE A 179 5.83 11.21 -1.17
CA ILE A 179 6.02 9.81 -1.56
C ILE A 179 6.23 9.70 -3.07
N PHE A 180 5.37 10.33 -3.86
CA PHE A 180 5.40 10.26 -5.32
C PHE A 180 6.68 10.84 -5.92
N ASP A 181 7.14 11.96 -5.39
CA ASP A 181 8.37 12.61 -5.86
C ASP A 181 9.59 11.70 -5.67
N ASN A 182 9.61 10.92 -4.59
CA ASN A 182 10.67 9.97 -4.29
C ASN A 182 10.59 8.66 -5.10
N ILE A 183 9.48 8.35 -5.80
CA ILE A 183 9.40 7.17 -6.66
C ILE A 183 10.48 7.22 -7.73
N GLY A 184 11.29 6.17 -7.79
CA GLY A 184 12.46 6.08 -8.67
C GLY A 184 12.17 5.69 -10.12
N SER A 185 10.90 5.45 -10.47
CA SER A 185 10.47 5.20 -11.86
C SER A 185 10.39 6.50 -12.65
N GLU A 186 10.85 6.47 -13.92
CA GLU A 186 10.65 7.55 -14.87
C GLU A 186 9.22 7.55 -15.44
N GLU A 187 8.59 6.37 -15.51
CA GLU A 187 7.20 6.20 -15.93
C GLU A 187 6.30 6.11 -14.71
N LYS A 188 5.87 7.26 -14.18
CA LYS A 188 5.00 7.31 -12.99
C LYS A 188 3.84 8.28 -13.18
N GLU A 189 2.67 7.91 -12.64
CA GLU A 189 1.44 8.70 -12.64
C GLU A 189 0.89 8.82 -11.22
N LEU A 190 0.48 10.03 -10.83
CA LEU A 190 -0.27 10.30 -9.61
C LEU A 190 -1.70 10.70 -9.98
N PHE A 191 -2.65 9.93 -9.49
CA PHE A 191 -4.08 10.15 -9.69
C PHE A 191 -4.75 10.57 -8.38
N TRP A 192 -5.41 11.73 -8.41
CA TRP A 192 -6.18 12.22 -7.28
C TRP A 192 -7.64 11.76 -7.36
N ILE A 193 -8.11 11.12 -6.30
CA ILE A 193 -9.52 10.76 -6.11
C ILE A 193 -10.17 11.96 -5.41
N GLU A 194 -11.09 12.59 -6.12
CA GLU A 194 -11.82 13.78 -5.69
C GLU A 194 -13.25 13.44 -5.27
N GLY A 195 -13.94 14.40 -4.62
CA GLY A 195 -15.36 14.31 -4.26
C GLY A 195 -15.63 13.50 -2.99
N THR A 196 -14.60 13.11 -2.27
CA THR A 196 -14.68 12.47 -0.95
C THR A 196 -13.51 12.91 -0.08
N ASN A 197 -13.74 12.93 1.23
CA ASN A 197 -12.69 13.10 2.23
C ASN A 197 -12.43 11.79 3.02
N ARG A 198 -13.05 10.70 2.59
CA ARG A 198 -12.99 9.40 3.24
C ARG A 198 -11.94 8.52 2.57
N ARG A 199 -10.90 8.18 3.30
CA ARG A 199 -9.86 7.26 2.84
C ARG A 199 -10.41 5.95 2.30
N PHE A 200 -11.45 5.42 2.94
CA PHE A 200 -12.04 4.14 2.57
C PHE A 200 -12.83 4.16 1.25
N ASP A 201 -13.34 5.32 0.83
CA ASP A 201 -13.89 5.45 -0.52
C ASP A 201 -12.79 5.26 -1.57
N GLY A 202 -11.57 5.71 -1.25
CA GLY A 202 -10.38 5.45 -2.06
C GLY A 202 -10.03 3.96 -2.17
N TYR A 203 -10.24 3.17 -1.10
CA TYR A 203 -10.04 1.71 -1.16
C TYR A 203 -10.98 1.03 -2.14
N ASN A 204 -12.21 1.51 -2.28
CA ASN A 204 -13.22 0.93 -3.16
C ASN A 204 -13.23 1.56 -4.56
N TYR A 205 -12.51 2.68 -4.76
CA TYR A 205 -12.62 3.49 -5.97
C TYR A 205 -12.45 2.69 -7.26
N PHE A 206 -11.38 1.88 -7.38
CA PHE A 206 -11.11 1.10 -8.59
C PHE A 206 -11.92 -0.20 -8.68
N GLY A 207 -12.61 -0.59 -7.63
CA GLY A 207 -13.66 -1.61 -7.67
C GLY A 207 -14.95 -1.09 -8.32
N LEU A 208 -15.21 0.21 -8.16
CA LEU A 208 -16.36 0.91 -8.74
C LEU A 208 -16.05 1.55 -10.11
N ASN A 209 -14.79 1.97 -10.34
CA ASN A 209 -14.32 2.67 -11.53
C ASN A 209 -13.04 1.98 -12.07
N PRO A 210 -13.15 0.79 -12.68
CA PRO A 210 -12.00 -0.07 -12.99
C PRO A 210 -11.18 0.36 -14.19
N GLU A 211 -11.64 1.30 -15.01
CA GLU A 211 -11.12 1.58 -16.34
C GLU A 211 -9.64 1.96 -16.30
N LYS A 212 -9.25 2.88 -15.40
CA LYS A 212 -7.84 3.32 -15.27
C LYS A 212 -6.95 2.18 -14.78
N MET A 213 -7.42 1.41 -13.82
CA MET A 213 -6.68 0.27 -13.28
C MET A 213 -6.44 -0.79 -14.37
N VAL A 214 -7.48 -1.19 -15.08
CA VAL A 214 -7.38 -2.19 -16.17
C VAL A 214 -6.49 -1.67 -17.29
N ALA A 215 -6.69 -0.41 -17.72
CA ALA A 215 -5.88 0.19 -18.78
C ALA A 215 -4.38 0.26 -18.40
N PHE A 216 -4.06 0.57 -17.15
CA PHE A 216 -2.68 0.58 -16.68
C PHE A 216 -2.04 -0.82 -16.78
N PHE A 217 -2.70 -1.85 -16.27
CA PHE A 217 -2.18 -3.22 -16.39
C PHE A 217 -2.10 -3.68 -17.86
N ASP A 218 -3.11 -3.38 -18.69
CA ASP A 218 -3.11 -3.73 -20.11
C ASP A 218 -1.92 -3.13 -20.87
N ARG A 219 -1.52 -1.91 -20.53
CA ARG A 219 -0.41 -1.20 -21.16
C ARG A 219 0.94 -1.92 -20.97
N TYR A 220 1.16 -2.55 -19.81
CA TYR A 220 2.47 -3.14 -19.47
C TYR A 220 2.47 -4.67 -19.46
N MET A 221 1.30 -5.29 -19.37
CA MET A 221 1.18 -6.74 -19.24
C MET A 221 0.77 -7.43 -20.55
N LYS A 222 0.09 -6.76 -21.45
CA LYS A 222 -0.25 -7.26 -22.79
C LYS A 222 0.79 -6.81 -23.79
#